data_323820d818bbec6518c4e76db7fa00ce
#
_entry.id   323820d818bbec6518c4e76db7fa00ce
#
_cell.length_a   1.000
_cell.length_b   1.000
_cell.length_c   1.000
_cell.angle_alpha   90.00
_cell.angle_beta   90.00
_cell.angle_gamma   90.00
#
_symmetry.space_group_name_H-M   'P 1'
#
loop_
_entity.id
_entity.type
_entity.pdbx_description
1 polymer ?
#
loop_
_entity_poly.entity_id
_entity_poly.type
_entity_poly.pdbx_seq_one_letter_code
_entity_poly.pdbx_strand_id
1 'polypeptide(L)'
;MVTFTRRGALGLATGVASSLILPRFSIAQADNRPSITIAVQKISNSNTLDTLREQSNVGQRIFNSSLWESLIGLDWLGNLSAVPSLATEWRRIDDKTVELKLRQGVKFHNGDEMTAEDVAFSFSKERMFGDTQPSTGKTIFVTEKNPLGRESKELPVEIPAVARRIWPALLGVEIVDKYTVRFVNGSPDVTMEGRISVAASAIANRRGWDEAKSYLDWARAPITTGPYRVAEFKPDTYLIYEAHDEYWGGRPPVKQIRFVEVPEVASRVNGLLSGEYHLASDIPPDQIEGIEKNAAFEVQGGIITNHRLTVFDKTHAQLGNPLVRRAFTHAIDRQAIVDSLWAGRTRVPAGLQWDFYGDMLVKDWTVPEYNPDLARQLLKEANYKGDPIPYRLLNNYYTNQTPTAQILVEMWAQVGLNVQIEMKENWQQILEKTPTRAVRDWSNSASFPDPVSSIVAQHGPNGQQQQVGEWTNAEMNTLSTFLETSTDRAKRHDAFARMLQICEREDPAYTVLHQNAVFTAKSKSINWKAASAFAMDFRQGNWS
;
A
#
# COMPACT_ATOMS: atom_id res chain seq x y z
N MET A 1 -81.15 -26.49 34.08
CA MET A 1 -82.43 -27.10 33.61
C MET A 1 -82.84 -26.39 32.35
N VAL A 2 -83.23 -27.16 31.38
CA VAL A 2 -83.86 -26.98 30.09
C VAL A 2 -82.89 -26.80 28.91
N THR A 3 -82.74 -27.77 28.28
CA THR A 3 -82.66 -28.50 27.00
C THR A 3 -83.42 -27.90 25.85
N PHE A 4 -82.94 -28.28 24.63
CA PHE A 4 -83.58 -28.41 23.28
C PHE A 4 -83.24 -27.31 22.28
N THR A 5 -83.13 -27.57 21.00
CA THR A 5 -82.97 -28.73 20.07
C THR A 5 -82.58 -28.23 18.67
N ARG A 6 -82.16 -29.13 17.83
CA ARG A 6 -81.79 -28.99 16.40
C ARG A 6 -82.95 -28.68 15.46
N ARG A 7 -82.55 -28.10 14.32
CA ARG A 7 -83.03 -28.12 12.91
C ARG A 7 -83.33 -26.71 12.45
N GLY A 8 -82.76 -26.14 11.42
CA GLY A 8 -82.45 -26.55 10.08
C GLY A 8 -82.91 -25.46 9.17
N ALA A 9 -82.01 -24.94 8.35
CA ALA A 9 -82.41 -24.43 7.01
C ALA A 9 -81.15 -24.02 6.23
N LEU A 10 -81.06 -24.56 5.01
CA LEU A 10 -80.13 -24.12 3.99
C LEU A 10 -80.43 -22.69 3.56
N GLY A 11 -79.37 -21.85 3.47
CA GLY A 11 -79.36 -20.58 2.80
C GLY A 11 -78.00 -20.37 2.11
N LEU A 12 -77.99 -20.44 0.76
CA LEU A 12 -76.89 -20.03 -0.07
C LEU A 12 -76.53 -18.56 0.20
N ALA A 13 -75.32 -18.28 0.59
CA ALA A 13 -74.74 -16.95 0.52
C ALA A 13 -73.32 -17.03 -0.06
N THR A 14 -73.16 -16.46 -1.24
CA THR A 14 -71.87 -16.21 -1.92
C THR A 14 -71.00 -15.39 -1.04
N GLY A 15 -69.97 -16.06 -0.45
CA GLY A 15 -68.96 -15.41 0.34
C GLY A 15 -67.79 -14.88 -0.52
N VAL A 16 -67.63 -13.58 -0.54
CA VAL A 16 -66.45 -12.90 -1.02
C VAL A 16 -65.31 -13.27 -0.05
N ALA A 17 -64.33 -14.05 -0.52
CA ALA A 17 -63.12 -14.34 0.21
C ALA A 17 -62.23 -13.09 0.22
N SER A 18 -62.33 -12.29 1.27
CA SER A 18 -61.34 -11.27 1.61
C SER A 18 -60.06 -11.96 2.06
N SER A 19 -59.06 -12.07 1.19
CA SER A 19 -57.73 -12.49 1.54
C SER A 19 -57.11 -11.44 2.47
N LEU A 20 -57.11 -11.73 3.76
CA LEU A 20 -56.27 -11.02 4.73
C LEU A 20 -54.80 -11.26 4.37
N ILE A 21 -54.20 -10.27 3.69
CA ILE A 21 -52.73 -10.20 3.54
C ILE A 21 -52.19 -9.86 4.92
N LEU A 22 -51.85 -10.89 5.68
CA LEU A 22 -51.00 -10.71 6.88
C LEU A 22 -49.65 -10.16 6.42
N PRO A 23 -49.17 -9.07 7.01
CA PRO A 23 -47.84 -8.62 6.73
C PRO A 23 -46.88 -9.76 7.13
N ARG A 24 -46.13 -10.28 6.15
CA ARG A 24 -45.00 -11.16 6.43
C ARG A 24 -44.00 -10.30 7.17
N PHE A 25 -43.99 -10.38 8.48
CA PHE A 25 -42.82 -9.96 9.27
C PHE A 25 -41.67 -10.85 8.79
N SER A 26 -40.80 -10.30 7.96
CA SER A 26 -39.51 -10.88 7.68
C SER A 26 -38.76 -10.84 9.02
N ILE A 27 -38.70 -11.98 9.71
CA ILE A 27 -37.80 -12.13 10.84
C ILE A 27 -36.42 -11.94 10.21
N ALA A 28 -35.79 -10.81 10.47
CA ALA A 28 -34.41 -10.58 10.07
C ALA A 28 -33.60 -11.72 10.69
N GLN A 29 -33.13 -12.63 9.87
CA GLN A 29 -32.29 -13.73 10.31
C GLN A 29 -31.09 -13.09 11.03
N ALA A 30 -30.86 -13.46 12.28
CA ALA A 30 -29.76 -12.92 13.08
C ALA A 30 -28.46 -13.09 12.29
N ASP A 31 -27.72 -12.01 12.12
CA ASP A 31 -26.42 -12.04 11.43
C ASP A 31 -25.38 -12.70 12.35
N ASN A 32 -25.13 -13.98 12.11
CA ASN A 32 -24.22 -14.81 12.91
C ASN A 32 -22.74 -14.69 12.48
N ARG A 33 -22.41 -13.78 11.54
CA ARG A 33 -21.01 -13.55 11.19
C ARG A 33 -20.23 -13.00 12.37
N PRO A 34 -18.94 -13.37 12.52
CA PRO A 34 -18.12 -12.90 13.62
C PRO A 34 -17.88 -11.38 13.55
N SER A 35 -17.68 -10.78 14.71
CA SER A 35 -17.00 -9.49 14.86
C SER A 35 -15.60 -9.77 15.40
N ILE A 36 -14.57 -9.19 14.78
CA ILE A 36 -13.18 -9.43 15.16
C ILE A 36 -12.48 -8.15 15.59
N THR A 37 -11.55 -8.29 16.53
CA THR A 37 -10.66 -7.21 16.96
C THR A 37 -9.22 -7.57 16.58
N ILE A 38 -8.52 -6.62 15.95
CA ILE A 38 -7.17 -6.77 15.44
C ILE A 38 -6.27 -5.72 16.09
N ALA A 39 -5.26 -6.15 16.81
CA ALA A 39 -4.24 -5.25 17.33
C ALA A 39 -3.19 -4.97 16.24
N VAL A 40 -3.01 -3.70 15.91
CA VAL A 40 -2.02 -3.22 14.95
C VAL A 40 -1.09 -2.22 15.62
N GLN A 41 0.12 -2.09 15.10
CA GLN A 41 1.09 -1.14 15.63
C GLN A 41 0.62 0.32 15.47
N LYS A 42 0.09 0.64 14.29
CA LYS A 42 -0.42 1.95 13.89
C LYS A 42 -1.52 1.76 12.86
N ILE A 43 -2.51 2.65 12.87
CA ILE A 43 -3.61 2.62 11.89
C ILE A 43 -3.28 3.50 10.69
N SER A 44 -2.81 4.71 10.91
CA SER A 44 -2.48 5.67 9.86
C SER A 44 -1.48 6.68 10.36
N ASN A 45 -0.44 6.98 9.58
CA ASN A 45 0.55 8.01 9.91
C ASN A 45 0.07 9.43 9.58
N SER A 46 -0.88 9.55 8.66
CA SER A 46 -1.46 10.83 8.23
C SER A 46 -2.77 11.16 8.94
N ASN A 47 -3.27 10.26 9.81
CA ASN A 47 -4.58 10.35 10.44
C ASN A 47 -5.74 10.46 9.43
N THR A 48 -5.54 9.83 8.26
CA THR A 48 -6.53 9.72 7.18
C THR A 48 -6.56 8.30 6.61
N LEU A 49 -7.60 7.99 5.85
CA LEU A 49 -7.76 6.72 5.12
C LEU A 49 -7.67 6.95 3.60
N ASP A 50 -7.20 8.11 3.15
CA ASP A 50 -6.98 8.43 1.75
C ASP A 50 -5.69 7.81 1.24
N THR A 51 -5.77 6.96 0.23
CA THR A 51 -4.65 6.23 -0.38
C THR A 51 -3.58 7.12 -1.04
N LEU A 52 -3.89 8.37 -1.36
CA LEU A 52 -2.92 9.33 -1.89
C LEU A 52 -2.12 10.02 -0.78
N ARG A 53 -2.72 10.22 0.38
CA ARG A 53 -2.06 10.84 1.52
C ARG A 53 -1.38 9.82 2.42
N GLU A 54 -2.06 8.71 2.68
CA GLU A 54 -1.54 7.63 3.51
C GLU A 54 -0.80 6.60 2.65
N GLN A 55 0.47 6.87 2.40
CA GLN A 55 1.35 6.03 1.58
C GLN A 55 2.12 5.00 2.40
N SER A 56 1.90 4.94 3.71
CA SER A 56 2.63 4.04 4.58
C SER A 56 2.15 2.59 4.49
N ASN A 57 3.04 1.67 4.82
CA ASN A 57 2.72 0.24 4.87
C ASN A 57 1.67 -0.07 5.93
N VAL A 58 1.64 0.69 7.03
CA VAL A 58 0.65 0.49 8.11
C VAL A 58 -0.76 0.84 7.64
N GLY A 59 -0.93 1.94 6.90
CA GLY A 59 -2.21 2.29 6.29
C GLY A 59 -2.63 1.28 5.22
N GLN A 60 -1.72 0.94 4.31
CA GLN A 60 -1.99 -0.04 3.25
C GLN A 60 -2.47 -1.39 3.78
N ARG A 61 -1.96 -1.84 4.94
CA ARG A 61 -2.42 -3.06 5.62
C ARG A 61 -3.92 -3.05 5.86
N ILE A 62 -4.46 -1.91 6.23
CA ILE A 62 -5.81 -1.78 6.76
C ILE A 62 -6.83 -1.53 5.64
N PHE A 63 -6.49 -0.71 4.65
CA PHE A 63 -7.49 -0.28 3.68
C PHE A 63 -7.34 -0.86 2.27
N ASN A 64 -6.17 -1.40 1.89
CA ASN A 64 -6.09 -2.11 0.60
C ASN A 64 -6.91 -3.39 0.63
N SER A 65 -7.73 -3.61 -0.39
CA SER A 65 -8.65 -4.75 -0.53
C SER A 65 -9.77 -4.84 0.53
N SER A 66 -9.76 -3.98 1.55
CA SER A 66 -10.82 -3.93 2.56
C SER A 66 -11.74 -2.72 2.37
N LEU A 67 -11.17 -1.53 2.16
CA LEU A 67 -11.91 -0.29 1.96
C LEU A 67 -11.84 0.15 0.50
N TRP A 68 -10.64 0.17 -0.09
CA TRP A 68 -10.36 0.70 -1.41
C TRP A 68 -10.16 -0.38 -2.47
N GLU A 69 -10.65 -0.12 -3.68
CA GLU A 69 -10.44 -0.97 -4.85
C GLU A 69 -10.03 -0.15 -6.07
N SER A 70 -9.12 -0.71 -6.86
CA SER A 70 -8.69 -0.19 -8.16
C SER A 70 -9.44 -0.84 -9.32
N LEU A 71 -9.34 -0.28 -10.52
CA LEU A 71 -9.99 -0.83 -11.70
C LEU A 71 -9.39 -2.19 -12.09
N ILE A 72 -8.08 -2.33 -12.01
CA ILE A 72 -7.35 -3.59 -12.23
C ILE A 72 -6.86 -4.06 -10.86
N GLY A 73 -7.15 -5.30 -10.50
CA GLY A 73 -6.62 -5.93 -9.29
C GLY A 73 -5.29 -6.65 -9.54
N LEU A 74 -4.66 -7.09 -8.46
CA LEU A 74 -3.49 -7.98 -8.49
C LEU A 74 -3.78 -9.26 -7.71
N ASP A 75 -3.28 -10.37 -8.21
CA ASP A 75 -3.35 -11.67 -7.52
C ASP A 75 -2.31 -11.73 -6.38
N TRP A 76 -2.66 -11.18 -5.22
CA TRP A 76 -1.79 -11.10 -4.04
C TRP A 76 -1.50 -12.45 -3.38
N LEU A 77 -2.30 -13.47 -3.63
CA LEU A 77 -2.08 -14.84 -3.14
C LEU A 77 -1.26 -15.69 -4.10
N GLY A 78 -1.20 -15.30 -5.37
CA GLY A 78 -0.48 -15.97 -6.43
C GLY A 78 0.77 -15.24 -6.88
N ASN A 79 0.81 -14.85 -8.14
CA ASN A 79 1.99 -14.35 -8.83
C ASN A 79 1.97 -12.84 -9.12
N LEU A 80 1.09 -12.07 -8.51
CA LEU A 80 0.88 -10.64 -8.74
C LEU A 80 0.44 -10.29 -10.17
N SER A 81 -0.07 -11.25 -10.93
CA SER A 81 -0.65 -10.95 -12.23
C SER A 81 -1.87 -10.03 -12.11
N ALA A 82 -2.10 -9.24 -13.17
CA ALA A 82 -3.29 -8.41 -13.27
C ALA A 82 -4.55 -9.26 -13.38
N VAL A 83 -5.55 -8.95 -12.54
CA VAL A 83 -6.85 -9.64 -12.53
C VAL A 83 -7.99 -8.63 -12.63
N PRO A 84 -9.17 -9.01 -13.18
CA PRO A 84 -10.35 -8.16 -13.16
C PRO A 84 -10.76 -7.75 -11.73
N SER A 85 -11.06 -6.44 -11.56
CA SER A 85 -11.59 -5.86 -10.33
C SER A 85 -12.81 -4.99 -10.66
N LEU A 86 -12.74 -3.67 -10.43
CA LEU A 86 -13.82 -2.75 -10.82
C LEU A 86 -13.92 -2.59 -12.35
N ALA A 87 -12.89 -2.93 -13.11
CA ALA A 87 -12.98 -3.18 -14.55
C ALA A 87 -12.99 -4.70 -14.82
N THR A 88 -13.79 -5.12 -15.80
CA THR A 88 -13.88 -6.51 -16.24
C THR A 88 -12.92 -6.84 -17.37
N GLU A 89 -12.59 -5.83 -18.18
CA GLU A 89 -11.73 -5.93 -19.37
C GLU A 89 -10.96 -4.64 -19.56
N TRP A 90 -9.78 -4.75 -20.14
CA TRP A 90 -8.98 -3.60 -20.60
C TRP A 90 -8.20 -3.95 -21.85
N ARG A 91 -7.91 -2.92 -22.65
CA ARG A 91 -7.08 -3.07 -23.85
C ARG A 91 -6.30 -1.81 -24.13
N ARG A 92 -5.11 -1.95 -24.64
CA ARG A 92 -4.37 -0.83 -25.22
C ARG A 92 -4.95 -0.46 -26.58
N ILE A 93 -5.29 0.83 -26.74
CA ILE A 93 -5.69 1.40 -28.03
C ILE A 93 -4.44 1.76 -28.83
N ASP A 94 -3.47 2.37 -28.15
CA ASP A 94 -2.15 2.72 -28.64
C ASP A 94 -1.15 2.75 -27.47
N ASP A 95 0.06 3.28 -27.67
CA ASP A 95 1.12 3.36 -26.67
C ASP A 95 0.87 4.38 -25.52
N LYS A 96 -0.18 5.19 -25.64
CA LYS A 96 -0.58 6.26 -24.70
C LYS A 96 -1.97 6.08 -24.11
N THR A 97 -2.76 5.14 -24.64
CA THR A 97 -4.19 5.04 -24.32
C THR A 97 -4.57 3.62 -23.93
N VAL A 98 -5.17 3.48 -22.76
CA VAL A 98 -5.78 2.22 -22.28
C VAL A 98 -7.28 2.45 -22.10
N GLU A 99 -8.10 1.63 -22.77
CA GLU A 99 -9.55 1.59 -22.62
C GLU A 99 -9.94 0.50 -21.62
N LEU A 100 -10.87 0.80 -20.73
CA LEU A 100 -11.37 -0.14 -19.72
C LEU A 100 -12.91 -0.22 -19.78
N LYS A 101 -13.41 -1.44 -19.65
CA LYS A 101 -14.84 -1.73 -19.42
C LYS A 101 -15.11 -1.90 -17.95
N LEU A 102 -15.96 -1.06 -17.39
CA LEU A 102 -16.31 -1.09 -15.97
C LEU A 102 -17.28 -2.22 -15.66
N ARG A 103 -17.16 -2.78 -14.47
CA ARG A 103 -18.13 -3.72 -13.91
C ARG A 103 -19.44 -2.98 -13.64
N GLN A 104 -20.54 -3.51 -14.16
CA GLN A 104 -21.86 -2.94 -13.94
C GLN A 104 -22.46 -3.39 -12.60
N GLY A 105 -23.30 -2.55 -12.00
CA GLY A 105 -24.01 -2.83 -10.75
C GLY A 105 -23.12 -2.78 -9.50
N VAL A 106 -21.88 -2.30 -9.59
CA VAL A 106 -21.04 -2.05 -8.42
C VAL A 106 -21.64 -0.93 -7.58
N LYS A 107 -21.84 -1.18 -6.29
CA LYS A 107 -22.36 -0.20 -5.34
C LYS A 107 -21.24 0.39 -4.49
N PHE A 108 -21.28 1.70 -4.32
CA PHE A 108 -20.57 2.37 -3.25
C PHE A 108 -21.24 2.16 -1.90
N HIS A 109 -20.53 2.45 -0.81
CA HIS A 109 -21.03 2.30 0.56
C HIS A 109 -22.29 3.12 0.88
N ASN A 110 -22.59 4.17 0.11
CA ASN A 110 -23.81 4.98 0.21
C ASN A 110 -24.97 4.49 -0.69
N GLY A 111 -24.76 3.37 -1.41
CA GLY A 111 -25.74 2.77 -2.31
C GLY A 111 -25.72 3.31 -3.74
N ASP A 112 -24.95 4.36 -4.05
CA ASP A 112 -24.79 4.86 -5.42
C ASP A 112 -24.13 3.79 -6.31
N GLU A 113 -24.51 3.74 -7.58
CA GLU A 113 -23.86 2.88 -8.55
C GLU A 113 -22.58 3.55 -9.09
N MET A 114 -21.47 2.81 -9.12
CA MET A 114 -20.23 3.27 -9.73
C MET A 114 -20.36 3.39 -11.26
N THR A 115 -19.94 4.53 -11.80
CA THR A 115 -19.98 4.82 -13.23
C THR A 115 -18.64 5.40 -13.72
N ALA A 116 -18.55 5.65 -15.01
CA ALA A 116 -17.42 6.32 -15.64
C ALA A 116 -17.17 7.73 -15.07
N GLU A 117 -18.20 8.40 -14.54
CA GLU A 117 -18.04 9.72 -13.91
C GLU A 117 -17.25 9.64 -12.60
N ASP A 118 -17.45 8.61 -11.80
CA ASP A 118 -16.69 8.40 -10.57
C ASP A 118 -15.23 8.08 -10.87
N VAL A 119 -14.98 7.31 -11.94
CA VAL A 119 -13.62 7.04 -12.41
C VAL A 119 -12.94 8.32 -12.88
N ALA A 120 -13.58 9.10 -13.76
CA ALA A 120 -13.04 10.36 -14.25
C ALA A 120 -12.80 11.35 -13.09
N PHE A 121 -13.69 11.40 -12.11
CA PHE A 121 -13.52 12.19 -10.90
C PHE A 121 -12.30 11.72 -10.09
N SER A 122 -12.14 10.42 -9.87
CA SER A 122 -11.03 9.86 -9.09
C SER A 122 -9.65 10.25 -9.62
N PHE A 123 -9.55 10.52 -10.93
CA PHE A 123 -8.33 10.98 -11.61
C PHE A 123 -8.43 12.43 -12.06
N SER A 124 -9.25 13.24 -11.43
CA SER A 124 -9.45 14.65 -11.79
C SER A 124 -8.41 15.55 -11.12
N LYS A 125 -8.34 16.78 -11.62
CA LYS A 125 -7.62 17.88 -10.98
C LYS A 125 -8.08 18.08 -9.53
N GLU A 126 -9.39 18.11 -9.32
CA GLU A 126 -10.03 18.34 -8.03
C GLU A 126 -9.65 17.30 -6.97
N ARG A 127 -9.59 16.02 -7.37
CA ARG A 127 -9.36 14.91 -6.43
C ARG A 127 -7.89 14.55 -6.24
N MET A 128 -7.09 14.65 -7.30
CA MET A 128 -5.76 14.02 -7.32
C MET A 128 -4.65 15.00 -7.67
N PHE A 129 -4.81 15.80 -8.72
CA PHE A 129 -3.69 16.51 -9.32
C PHE A 129 -3.55 17.98 -8.91
N GLY A 130 -4.58 18.63 -8.36
CA GLY A 130 -4.55 20.06 -8.10
C GLY A 130 -4.16 20.84 -9.38
N ASP A 131 -3.28 21.82 -9.24
CA ASP A 131 -2.76 22.59 -10.38
C ASP A 131 -1.50 21.99 -11.03
N THR A 132 -1.08 20.78 -10.64
CA THR A 132 0.09 20.15 -11.25
C THR A 132 -0.18 19.75 -12.70
N GLN A 133 0.83 19.91 -13.53
CA GLN A 133 0.78 19.53 -14.93
C GLN A 133 1.49 18.20 -15.16
N PRO A 134 1.08 17.40 -16.16
CA PRO A 134 1.83 16.21 -16.57
C PRO A 134 3.20 16.60 -17.14
N SER A 135 4.13 15.66 -17.18
CA SER A 135 5.46 15.84 -17.79
C SER A 135 5.39 16.21 -19.28
N THR A 136 4.30 15.86 -19.95
CA THR A 136 4.05 16.14 -21.36
C THR A 136 2.57 16.45 -21.60
N GLY A 137 2.30 17.43 -22.46
CA GLY A 137 0.97 17.80 -22.92
C GLY A 137 0.17 18.68 -21.93
N LYS A 138 -1.09 18.93 -22.28
CA LYS A 138 -2.06 19.64 -21.44
C LYS A 138 -3.03 18.64 -20.84
N THR A 139 -3.47 18.91 -19.60
CA THR A 139 -4.52 18.11 -18.96
C THR A 139 -5.84 18.17 -19.72
N ILE A 140 -6.53 17.03 -19.76
CA ILE A 140 -7.85 16.86 -20.37
C ILE A 140 -8.89 16.40 -19.32
N PHE A 141 -8.74 16.80 -18.07
CA PHE A 141 -9.65 16.38 -17.01
C PHE A 141 -11.13 16.53 -17.41
N VAL A 142 -11.85 15.43 -17.34
CA VAL A 142 -13.20 15.32 -17.92
C VAL A 142 -14.25 16.00 -17.06
N THR A 143 -14.08 15.97 -15.74
CA THR A 143 -15.04 16.60 -14.84
C THR A 143 -14.34 17.33 -13.71
N GLU A 144 -14.69 18.59 -13.56
CA GLU A 144 -14.30 19.44 -12.43
C GLU A 144 -15.53 20.15 -11.87
N LYS A 145 -16.72 19.80 -12.40
CA LYS A 145 -17.96 20.39 -11.94
C LYS A 145 -18.32 19.85 -10.57
N ASN A 146 -18.49 20.75 -9.64
CA ASN A 146 -19.10 20.44 -8.35
C ASN A 146 -20.64 20.58 -8.49
N PRO A 147 -21.40 19.47 -8.56
CA PRO A 147 -22.83 19.52 -8.80
C PRO A 147 -23.61 20.19 -7.66
N LEU A 148 -23.02 20.29 -6.47
CA LEU A 148 -23.62 20.95 -5.31
C LEU A 148 -23.27 22.44 -5.22
N GLY A 149 -22.50 22.98 -6.16
CA GLY A 149 -22.10 24.40 -6.19
C GLY A 149 -21.24 24.85 -5.02
N ARG A 150 -20.58 23.91 -4.31
CA ARG A 150 -19.65 24.21 -3.22
C ARG A 150 -18.28 24.57 -3.78
N GLU A 151 -17.47 25.28 -3.00
CA GLU A 151 -16.05 25.49 -3.34
C GLU A 151 -15.31 24.16 -3.37
N SER A 152 -14.34 24.02 -4.28
CA SER A 152 -13.44 22.87 -4.34
C SER A 152 -12.67 22.76 -3.04
N LYS A 153 -12.50 21.52 -2.54
CA LYS A 153 -11.70 21.28 -1.34
C LYS A 153 -10.23 21.50 -1.64
N GLU A 154 -9.55 22.25 -0.78
CA GLU A 154 -8.11 22.40 -0.85
C GLU A 154 -7.42 21.06 -0.57
N LEU A 155 -6.61 20.60 -1.53
CA LEU A 155 -5.82 19.38 -1.40
C LEU A 155 -4.57 19.64 -0.54
N PRO A 156 -4.23 18.73 0.39
CA PRO A 156 -2.90 18.73 1.00
C PRO A 156 -1.80 18.70 -0.05
N VAL A 157 -0.75 19.48 0.15
CA VAL A 157 0.33 19.70 -0.84
C VAL A 157 1.05 18.42 -1.27
N GLU A 158 1.06 17.39 -0.43
CA GLU A 158 1.65 16.10 -0.73
C GLU A 158 0.85 15.27 -1.74
N ILE A 159 -0.47 15.47 -1.87
CA ILE A 159 -1.33 14.66 -2.76
C ILE A 159 -0.95 14.86 -4.23
N PRO A 160 -0.88 16.07 -4.78
CA PRO A 160 -0.47 16.27 -6.18
C PRO A 160 0.94 15.73 -6.47
N ALA A 161 1.86 15.81 -5.52
CA ALA A 161 3.20 15.27 -5.67
C ALA A 161 3.19 13.73 -5.78
N VAL A 162 2.43 13.05 -4.91
CA VAL A 162 2.22 11.59 -4.98
C VAL A 162 1.53 11.21 -6.28
N ALA A 163 0.47 11.93 -6.67
CA ALA A 163 -0.26 11.66 -7.90
C ALA A 163 0.65 11.76 -9.14
N ARG A 164 1.47 12.79 -9.26
CA ARG A 164 2.40 12.95 -10.39
C ARG A 164 3.56 11.95 -10.37
N ARG A 165 3.99 11.49 -9.21
CA ARG A 165 4.95 10.38 -9.12
C ARG A 165 4.38 9.08 -9.70
N ILE A 166 3.11 8.79 -9.44
CA ILE A 166 2.44 7.58 -9.95
C ILE A 166 2.02 7.75 -11.40
N TRP A 167 1.55 8.93 -11.76
CA TRP A 167 1.00 9.27 -13.08
C TRP A 167 1.72 10.48 -13.70
N PRO A 168 3.02 10.38 -14.06
CA PRO A 168 3.78 11.52 -14.54
C PRO A 168 3.26 12.09 -15.86
N ALA A 169 2.72 11.25 -16.73
CA ALA A 169 2.29 11.61 -18.08
C ALA A 169 0.77 11.68 -18.27
N LEU A 170 -0.05 11.36 -17.25
CA LEU A 170 -1.50 11.30 -17.40
C LEU A 170 -2.07 12.68 -17.74
N LEU A 171 -2.73 12.79 -18.89
CA LEU A 171 -3.50 13.97 -19.30
C LEU A 171 -4.88 13.97 -18.65
N GLY A 172 -5.53 12.81 -18.55
CA GLY A 172 -6.84 12.65 -17.94
C GLY A 172 -7.52 11.34 -18.30
N VAL A 173 -8.77 11.21 -17.89
CA VAL A 173 -9.66 10.08 -18.16
C VAL A 173 -10.84 10.56 -19.01
N GLU A 174 -11.01 9.99 -20.19
CA GLU A 174 -12.16 10.26 -21.08
C GLU A 174 -13.32 9.31 -20.75
N ILE A 175 -14.52 9.85 -20.67
CA ILE A 175 -15.77 9.08 -20.58
C ILE A 175 -16.23 8.75 -21.99
N VAL A 176 -16.21 7.46 -22.36
CA VAL A 176 -16.72 6.99 -23.67
C VAL A 176 -18.22 6.72 -23.58
N ASP A 177 -18.64 6.02 -22.53
CA ASP A 177 -20.04 5.78 -22.16
C ASP A 177 -20.14 5.56 -20.65
N LYS A 178 -21.33 5.27 -20.13
CA LYS A 178 -21.59 5.07 -18.69
C LYS A 178 -20.63 4.06 -18.02
N TYR A 179 -20.13 3.07 -18.78
CA TYR A 179 -19.29 1.98 -18.25
C TYR A 179 -18.02 1.77 -19.07
N THR A 180 -17.59 2.78 -19.82
CA THR A 180 -16.34 2.72 -20.59
C THR A 180 -15.54 3.98 -20.41
N VAL A 181 -14.28 3.84 -20.04
CA VAL A 181 -13.34 4.95 -19.86
C VAL A 181 -12.06 4.72 -20.64
N ARG A 182 -11.35 5.80 -20.98
CA ARG A 182 -10.00 5.79 -21.54
C ARG A 182 -9.07 6.61 -20.69
N PHE A 183 -7.98 5.99 -20.24
CA PHE A 183 -6.85 6.68 -19.65
C PHE A 183 -5.95 7.17 -20.78
N VAL A 184 -5.65 8.46 -20.82
CA VAL A 184 -4.89 9.08 -21.90
C VAL A 184 -3.65 9.75 -21.32
N ASN A 185 -2.48 9.32 -21.77
CA ASN A 185 -1.18 9.88 -21.43
C ASN A 185 -0.66 10.82 -22.53
N GLY A 186 0.19 11.79 -22.17
CA GLY A 186 0.86 12.68 -23.12
C GLY A 186 2.08 12.05 -23.79
N SER A 187 2.66 11.01 -23.21
CA SER A 187 3.76 10.21 -23.74
C SER A 187 3.48 8.73 -23.66
N PRO A 188 4.15 7.87 -24.45
CA PRO A 188 4.08 6.42 -24.28
C PRO A 188 4.36 6.00 -22.84
N ASP A 189 3.62 5.01 -22.35
CA ASP A 189 3.83 4.40 -21.05
C ASP A 189 3.45 2.92 -21.10
N VAL A 190 4.45 2.07 -21.03
CA VAL A 190 4.27 0.61 -21.10
C VAL A 190 3.72 0.00 -19.82
N THR A 191 3.57 0.79 -18.77
CA THR A 191 3.15 0.34 -17.42
C THR A 191 1.80 0.88 -16.98
N MET A 192 0.99 1.44 -17.87
CA MET A 192 -0.30 2.07 -17.52
C MET A 192 -1.22 1.11 -16.76
N GLU A 193 -1.32 -0.16 -17.17
CA GLU A 193 -2.14 -1.17 -16.49
C GLU A 193 -1.64 -1.42 -15.06
N GLY A 194 -0.33 -1.46 -14.86
CA GLY A 194 0.28 -1.53 -13.54
C GLY A 194 -0.05 -0.30 -12.69
N ARG A 195 0.01 0.91 -13.27
CA ARG A 195 -0.36 2.14 -12.55
C ARG A 195 -1.85 2.19 -12.17
N ILE A 196 -2.73 1.60 -13.00
CA ILE A 196 -4.16 1.47 -12.70
C ILE A 196 -4.40 0.50 -11.54
N SER A 197 -3.52 -0.47 -11.31
CA SER A 197 -3.68 -1.49 -10.26
C SER A 197 -3.24 -1.06 -8.86
N VAL A 198 -2.51 0.06 -8.71
CA VAL A 198 -2.01 0.48 -7.40
C VAL A 198 -3.12 1.09 -6.52
N ALA A 199 -2.95 1.01 -5.21
CA ALA A 199 -3.91 1.55 -4.24
C ALA A 199 -4.20 3.06 -4.43
N ALA A 200 -3.20 3.84 -4.80
CA ALA A 200 -3.36 5.27 -5.06
C ALA A 200 -4.20 5.58 -6.33
N SER A 201 -4.49 4.56 -7.15
CA SER A 201 -5.39 4.62 -8.31
C SER A 201 -6.78 4.06 -7.99
N ALA A 202 -7.15 3.95 -6.72
CA ALA A 202 -8.45 3.46 -6.29
C ALA A 202 -9.59 4.46 -6.55
N ILE A 203 -10.79 3.92 -6.68
CA ILE A 203 -11.97 4.69 -7.11
C ILE A 203 -12.73 5.24 -5.90
N ALA A 204 -13.01 6.54 -5.94
CA ALA A 204 -13.78 7.27 -4.95
C ALA A 204 -15.17 7.65 -5.48
N ASN A 205 -16.17 7.69 -4.60
CA ASN A 205 -17.50 8.19 -4.93
C ASN A 205 -17.48 9.72 -5.06
N ARG A 206 -17.90 10.25 -6.20
CA ARG A 206 -17.98 11.68 -6.48
C ARG A 206 -18.92 12.39 -5.49
N ARG A 207 -20.11 11.85 -5.29
CA ARG A 207 -21.10 12.44 -4.40
C ARG A 207 -20.60 12.50 -2.96
N GLY A 208 -19.97 11.45 -2.46
CA GLY A 208 -19.41 11.43 -1.12
C GLY A 208 -18.30 12.47 -0.92
N TRP A 209 -17.52 12.76 -1.98
CA TRP A 209 -16.60 13.88 -1.97
C TRP A 209 -17.33 15.22 -1.89
N ASP A 210 -18.30 15.44 -2.75
CA ASP A 210 -19.03 16.72 -2.82
C ASP A 210 -19.77 17.04 -1.51
N GLU A 211 -20.36 16.05 -0.85
CA GLU A 211 -21.12 16.21 0.39
C GLU A 211 -20.25 16.43 1.63
N ALA A 212 -19.00 16.01 1.63
CA ALA A 212 -18.11 16.20 2.77
C ALA A 212 -17.77 17.69 2.97
N LYS A 213 -17.68 18.13 4.21
CA LYS A 213 -17.46 19.55 4.57
C LYS A 213 -16.03 20.01 4.28
N SER A 214 -15.06 19.11 4.39
CA SER A 214 -13.65 19.37 4.16
C SER A 214 -12.96 18.15 3.57
N TYR A 215 -11.74 18.33 3.05
CA TYR A 215 -10.89 17.21 2.67
C TYR A 215 -10.70 16.22 3.83
N LEU A 216 -10.45 16.71 5.04
CA LEU A 216 -10.16 15.85 6.19
C LEU A 216 -11.37 15.04 6.64
N ASP A 217 -12.58 15.63 6.58
CA ASP A 217 -13.82 14.89 6.88
C ASP A 217 -14.01 13.76 5.89
N TRP A 218 -13.82 14.04 4.59
CA TRP A 218 -13.88 13.01 3.57
C TRP A 218 -12.80 11.94 3.75
N ALA A 219 -11.56 12.34 3.99
CA ALA A 219 -10.42 11.44 4.07
C ALA A 219 -10.44 10.53 5.32
N ARG A 220 -11.25 10.87 6.33
CA ARG A 220 -11.46 10.03 7.53
C ARG A 220 -12.60 9.03 7.38
N ALA A 221 -13.53 9.28 6.46
CA ALA A 221 -14.66 8.39 6.19
C ALA A 221 -14.98 8.36 4.69
N PRO A 222 -14.03 7.95 3.83
CA PRO A 222 -14.24 7.94 2.40
C PRO A 222 -15.31 6.94 2.00
N ILE A 223 -16.15 7.32 1.03
CA ILE A 223 -17.15 6.43 0.43
C ILE A 223 -16.50 5.75 -0.78
N THR A 224 -16.40 4.43 -0.72
CA THR A 224 -15.70 3.59 -1.69
C THR A 224 -16.53 2.35 -2.03
N THR A 225 -15.96 1.41 -2.81
CA THR A 225 -16.66 0.21 -3.28
C THR A 225 -16.30 -1.05 -2.49
N GLY A 226 -15.31 -0.98 -1.58
CA GLY A 226 -14.74 -2.15 -0.94
C GLY A 226 -15.71 -2.99 -0.10
N PRO A 227 -15.30 -4.20 0.33
CA PRO A 227 -16.13 -5.12 1.11
C PRO A 227 -16.52 -4.59 2.49
N TYR A 228 -15.82 -3.58 2.99
CA TYR A 228 -16.09 -2.94 4.28
C TYR A 228 -16.18 -1.43 4.14
N ARG A 229 -17.05 -0.82 4.95
CA ARG A 229 -17.20 0.63 5.08
C ARG A 229 -16.71 1.12 6.42
N VAL A 230 -16.30 2.37 6.49
CA VAL A 230 -15.92 3.03 7.75
C VAL A 230 -17.19 3.29 8.56
N ALA A 231 -17.29 2.67 9.74
CA ALA A 231 -18.31 2.98 10.72
C ALA A 231 -17.85 4.08 11.69
N GLU A 232 -16.61 3.98 12.16
CA GLU A 232 -16.00 4.96 13.05
C GLU A 232 -14.48 4.96 12.90
N PHE A 233 -13.86 6.14 12.86
CA PHE A 233 -12.41 6.29 12.89
C PHE A 233 -12.01 7.32 13.94
N LYS A 234 -11.35 6.86 14.98
CA LYS A 234 -10.69 7.69 15.98
C LYS A 234 -9.18 7.60 15.79
N PRO A 235 -8.55 8.62 15.19
CA PRO A 235 -7.11 8.65 14.98
C PRO A 235 -6.32 8.28 16.23
N ASP A 236 -5.20 7.59 16.03
CA ASP A 236 -4.28 7.13 17.08
C ASP A 236 -4.94 6.22 18.16
N THR A 237 -6.13 5.67 17.88
CA THR A 237 -6.85 4.84 18.85
C THR A 237 -7.46 3.60 18.21
N TYR A 238 -8.45 3.77 17.32
CA TYR A 238 -9.11 2.64 16.66
C TYR A 238 -9.80 3.04 15.35
N LEU A 239 -10.07 2.04 14.53
CA LEU A 239 -10.89 2.10 13.33
C LEU A 239 -11.89 0.94 13.35
N ILE A 240 -13.17 1.24 13.11
CA ILE A 240 -14.22 0.22 13.01
C ILE A 240 -14.72 0.18 11.58
N TYR A 241 -14.66 -1.00 10.99
CA TYR A 241 -15.28 -1.34 9.73
C TYR A 241 -16.55 -2.16 9.95
N GLU A 242 -17.57 -1.90 9.14
CA GLU A 242 -18.76 -2.72 8.98
C GLU A 242 -18.80 -3.34 7.59
N ALA A 243 -19.34 -4.55 7.49
CA ALA A 243 -19.49 -5.24 6.22
C ALA A 243 -20.41 -4.47 5.25
N HIS A 244 -19.99 -4.38 4.01
CA HIS A 244 -20.82 -3.92 2.88
C HIS A 244 -21.54 -5.14 2.29
N ASP A 245 -22.75 -5.40 2.75
CA ASP A 245 -23.49 -6.62 2.38
C ASP A 245 -23.87 -6.70 0.90
N GLU A 246 -23.92 -5.56 0.20
CA GLU A 246 -24.14 -5.46 -1.25
C GLU A 246 -22.83 -5.44 -2.07
N TYR A 247 -21.71 -5.83 -1.44
CA TYR A 247 -20.42 -5.87 -2.11
C TYR A 247 -20.45 -6.79 -3.35
N TRP A 248 -19.99 -6.28 -4.48
CA TRP A 248 -20.02 -6.97 -5.77
C TRP A 248 -19.25 -8.30 -5.80
N GLY A 249 -18.21 -8.43 -4.96
CA GLY A 249 -17.37 -9.63 -4.85
C GLY A 249 -17.93 -10.67 -3.87
N GLY A 250 -19.17 -10.54 -3.41
CA GLY A 250 -19.83 -11.42 -2.47
C GLY A 250 -19.85 -10.88 -1.04
N ARG A 251 -20.82 -11.32 -0.26
CA ARG A 251 -21.04 -10.88 1.11
C ARG A 251 -19.80 -11.13 1.98
N PRO A 252 -19.23 -10.11 2.66
CA PRO A 252 -18.05 -10.30 3.50
C PRO A 252 -18.27 -11.30 4.64
N PRO A 253 -17.27 -12.14 4.97
CA PRO A 253 -17.41 -13.20 5.98
C PRO A 253 -17.42 -12.68 7.42
N VAL A 254 -16.95 -11.47 7.67
CA VAL A 254 -16.89 -10.81 8.97
C VAL A 254 -17.89 -9.67 8.99
N LYS A 255 -18.71 -9.58 10.05
CA LYS A 255 -19.70 -8.53 10.19
C LYS A 255 -19.07 -7.18 10.52
N GLN A 256 -18.09 -7.19 11.42
CA GLN A 256 -17.41 -5.99 11.91
C GLN A 256 -15.94 -6.31 12.19
N ILE A 257 -15.06 -5.39 11.77
CA ILE A 257 -13.63 -5.46 12.07
C ILE A 257 -13.27 -4.21 12.88
N ARG A 258 -12.71 -4.41 14.07
CA ARG A 258 -12.17 -3.35 14.91
C ARG A 258 -10.65 -3.42 14.90
N PHE A 259 -9.98 -2.47 14.28
CA PHE A 259 -8.54 -2.28 14.42
C PHE A 259 -8.28 -1.41 15.65
N VAL A 260 -7.38 -1.85 16.52
CA VAL A 260 -6.95 -1.11 17.70
C VAL A 260 -5.46 -0.82 17.59
N GLU A 261 -5.08 0.43 17.80
CA GLU A 261 -3.68 0.84 17.79
C GLU A 261 -3.01 0.45 19.11
N VAL A 262 -2.06 -0.47 19.03
CA VAL A 262 -1.29 -1.00 20.16
C VAL A 262 0.18 -1.04 19.74
N PRO A 263 0.95 0.05 19.97
CA PRO A 263 2.33 0.17 19.47
C PRO A 263 3.28 -0.91 20.00
N GLU A 264 3.13 -1.30 21.27
CA GLU A 264 4.04 -2.22 21.93
C GLU A 264 3.76 -3.69 21.58
N VAL A 265 4.79 -4.40 21.11
CA VAL A 265 4.72 -5.82 20.70
C VAL A 265 4.20 -6.70 21.84
N ALA A 266 4.77 -6.54 23.05
CA ALA A 266 4.38 -7.35 24.21
C ALA A 266 2.88 -7.17 24.55
N SER A 267 2.35 -5.96 24.43
CA SER A 267 0.92 -5.68 24.65
C SER A 267 0.05 -6.36 23.60
N ARG A 268 0.46 -6.33 22.31
CA ARG A 268 -0.26 -7.05 21.24
C ARG A 268 -0.28 -8.56 21.47
N VAL A 269 0.85 -9.14 21.84
CA VAL A 269 0.98 -10.59 22.11
C VAL A 269 0.16 -10.98 23.33
N ASN A 270 0.28 -10.25 24.45
CA ASN A 270 -0.47 -10.55 25.66
C ASN A 270 -1.98 -10.43 25.46
N GLY A 271 -2.45 -9.39 24.77
CA GLY A 271 -3.87 -9.22 24.45
C GLY A 271 -4.42 -10.32 23.53
N LEU A 272 -3.61 -10.81 22.57
CA LEU A 272 -3.97 -11.98 21.77
C LEU A 272 -4.10 -13.24 22.66
N LEU A 273 -3.11 -13.53 23.48
CA LEU A 273 -3.09 -14.73 24.34
C LEU A 273 -4.19 -14.71 25.40
N SER A 274 -4.61 -13.54 25.87
CA SER A 274 -5.74 -13.37 26.81
C SER A 274 -7.11 -13.41 26.12
N GLY A 275 -7.16 -13.36 24.78
CA GLY A 275 -8.40 -13.35 24.00
C GLY A 275 -9.02 -11.94 23.85
N GLU A 276 -8.34 -10.88 24.25
CA GLU A 276 -8.76 -9.48 23.98
C GLU A 276 -8.74 -9.17 22.48
N TYR A 277 -7.75 -9.70 21.77
CA TYR A 277 -7.62 -9.58 20.31
C TYR A 277 -7.74 -10.94 19.64
N HIS A 278 -8.34 -10.96 18.45
CA HIS A 278 -8.44 -12.16 17.61
C HIS A 278 -7.20 -12.32 16.72
N LEU A 279 -6.60 -11.19 16.31
CA LEU A 279 -5.36 -11.12 15.55
C LEU A 279 -4.44 -10.05 16.13
N ALA A 280 -3.12 -10.25 15.99
CA ALA A 280 -2.09 -9.28 16.33
C ALA A 280 -1.07 -9.22 15.18
N SER A 281 -0.87 -8.03 14.60
CA SER A 281 0.05 -7.84 13.47
C SER A 281 1.48 -7.54 13.93
N ASP A 282 2.43 -7.62 12.98
CA ASP A 282 3.86 -7.29 13.17
C ASP A 282 4.48 -8.02 14.35
N ILE A 283 4.31 -9.33 14.35
CA ILE A 283 4.94 -10.20 15.34
C ILE A 283 6.41 -10.42 14.94
N PRO A 284 7.37 -10.04 15.77
CA PRO A 284 8.77 -10.34 15.47
C PRO A 284 9.06 -11.84 15.62
N PRO A 285 10.05 -12.36 14.85
CA PRO A 285 10.34 -13.79 14.79
C PRO A 285 10.63 -14.47 16.13
N ASP A 286 11.24 -13.77 17.09
CA ASP A 286 11.54 -14.26 18.43
C ASP A 286 10.30 -14.53 19.29
N GLN A 287 9.15 -13.95 18.96
CA GLN A 287 7.88 -14.16 19.67
C GLN A 287 7.07 -15.34 19.11
N ILE A 288 7.38 -15.82 17.90
CA ILE A 288 6.55 -16.80 17.17
C ILE A 288 6.45 -18.11 17.96
N GLU A 289 7.59 -18.69 18.36
CA GLU A 289 7.62 -19.95 19.10
C GLU A 289 6.83 -19.86 20.43
N GLY A 290 6.94 -18.72 21.13
CA GLY A 290 6.21 -18.49 22.37
C GLY A 290 4.70 -18.50 22.20
N ILE A 291 4.21 -17.91 21.12
CA ILE A 291 2.78 -17.87 20.77
C ILE A 291 2.28 -19.27 20.38
N GLU A 292 3.02 -19.99 19.55
CA GLU A 292 2.63 -21.28 19.00
C GLU A 292 2.69 -22.44 20.02
N LYS A 293 3.37 -22.26 21.16
CA LYS A 293 3.27 -23.18 22.32
C LYS A 293 1.85 -23.29 22.82
N ASN A 294 1.00 -22.29 22.65
CA ASN A 294 -0.42 -22.39 22.94
C ASN A 294 -1.17 -22.90 21.69
N ALA A 295 -1.67 -24.11 21.74
CA ALA A 295 -2.33 -24.80 20.63
C ALA A 295 -3.55 -24.06 20.03
N ALA A 296 -4.11 -23.06 20.74
CA ALA A 296 -5.23 -22.24 20.26
C ALA A 296 -4.82 -21.15 19.26
N PHE A 297 -3.52 -20.87 19.13
CA PHE A 297 -3.00 -19.80 18.27
C PHE A 297 -2.05 -20.33 17.20
N GLU A 298 -1.85 -19.55 16.17
CA GLU A 298 -0.87 -19.79 15.11
C GLU A 298 -0.36 -18.46 14.58
N VAL A 299 0.81 -18.48 13.91
CA VAL A 299 1.37 -17.31 13.26
C VAL A 299 1.44 -17.57 11.76
N GLN A 300 0.86 -16.66 10.98
CA GLN A 300 0.86 -16.70 9.53
C GLN A 300 1.62 -15.50 8.94
N GLY A 301 2.01 -15.62 7.68
CA GLY A 301 2.75 -14.61 6.96
C GLY A 301 4.11 -15.11 6.52
N GLY A 302 4.98 -14.19 6.18
CA GLY A 302 6.31 -14.46 5.64
C GLY A 302 6.82 -13.29 4.83
N ILE A 303 7.68 -13.59 3.86
CA ILE A 303 8.30 -12.62 2.98
C ILE A 303 7.22 -11.90 2.15
N ILE A 304 7.36 -10.57 2.05
CA ILE A 304 6.46 -9.70 1.30
C ILE A 304 7.20 -8.97 0.16
N THR A 305 6.45 -8.35 -0.74
CA THR A 305 6.98 -7.58 -1.88
C THR A 305 7.59 -6.24 -1.47
N ASN A 306 8.48 -6.26 -0.48
CA ASN A 306 9.11 -5.06 0.08
C ASN A 306 10.55 -5.38 0.53
N HIS A 307 11.49 -4.49 0.20
CA HIS A 307 12.88 -4.58 0.64
C HIS A 307 13.20 -3.51 1.69
N ARG A 308 13.92 -3.90 2.71
CA ARG A 308 14.49 -2.98 3.70
C ARG A 308 15.73 -2.33 3.13
N LEU A 309 15.83 -1.01 3.28
CA LEU A 309 16.92 -0.20 2.75
C LEU A 309 17.49 0.75 3.81
N THR A 310 18.73 1.20 3.61
CA THR A 310 19.17 2.52 4.05
C THR A 310 19.35 3.42 2.84
N VAL A 311 18.90 4.67 2.92
CA VAL A 311 18.92 5.64 1.82
C VAL A 311 19.92 6.74 2.16
N PHE A 312 20.67 7.19 1.16
CA PHE A 312 21.72 8.19 1.31
C PHE A 312 21.30 9.55 0.76
N ASP A 313 21.54 10.61 1.54
CA ASP A 313 21.46 11.99 1.05
C ASP A 313 22.83 12.44 0.55
N LYS A 314 23.04 12.43 -0.75
CA LYS A 314 24.32 12.86 -1.34
C LYS A 314 24.56 14.37 -1.28
N THR A 315 23.62 15.15 -0.78
CA THR A 315 23.84 16.58 -0.50
C THR A 315 24.52 16.82 0.85
N HIS A 316 24.57 15.81 1.72
CA HIS A 316 25.32 15.84 2.96
C HIS A 316 26.82 15.87 2.70
N ALA A 317 27.57 16.68 3.46
CA ALA A 317 28.99 16.95 3.22
C ALA A 317 29.85 15.68 3.09
N GLN A 318 29.63 14.67 3.95
CA GLN A 318 30.39 13.40 3.91
C GLN A 318 29.86 12.44 2.84
N LEU A 319 28.54 12.43 2.60
CA LEU A 319 27.90 11.50 1.66
C LEU A 319 27.87 12.03 0.21
N GLY A 320 28.34 13.25 -0.05
CA GLY A 320 28.58 13.76 -1.42
C GLY A 320 29.60 12.90 -2.18
N ASN A 321 30.57 12.33 -1.47
CA ASN A 321 31.56 11.42 -2.05
C ASN A 321 30.97 10.00 -2.21
N PRO A 322 30.86 9.44 -3.43
CA PRO A 322 30.33 8.09 -3.64
C PRO A 322 31.17 7.00 -2.98
N LEU A 323 32.48 7.21 -2.77
CA LEU A 323 33.33 6.23 -2.09
C LEU A 323 32.89 6.02 -0.64
N VAL A 324 32.45 7.07 0.05
CA VAL A 324 31.91 6.95 1.42
C VAL A 324 30.63 6.12 1.40
N ARG A 325 29.69 6.40 0.48
CA ARG A 325 28.45 5.62 0.37
C ARG A 325 28.70 4.15 0.01
N ARG A 326 29.70 3.88 -0.86
CA ARG A 326 30.16 2.50 -1.15
C ARG A 326 30.74 1.82 0.08
N ALA A 327 31.51 2.55 0.90
CA ALA A 327 32.04 2.00 2.15
C ALA A 327 30.90 1.58 3.11
N PHE A 328 29.83 2.40 3.25
CA PHE A 328 28.64 2.00 4.00
C PHE A 328 28.09 0.66 3.54
N THR A 329 28.00 0.46 2.23
CA THR A 329 27.41 -0.74 1.61
C THR A 329 28.26 -1.99 1.84
N HIS A 330 29.60 -1.90 1.68
CA HIS A 330 30.52 -3.02 1.87
C HIS A 330 30.78 -3.37 3.34
N ALA A 331 30.46 -2.48 4.28
CA ALA A 331 30.60 -2.74 5.70
C ALA A 331 29.47 -3.63 6.29
N ILE A 332 28.40 -3.93 5.53
CA ILE A 332 27.21 -4.60 6.06
C ILE A 332 27.26 -6.10 5.80
N ASP A 333 27.35 -6.91 6.86
CA ASP A 333 27.05 -8.33 6.83
C ASP A 333 25.53 -8.56 6.90
N ARG A 334 24.92 -8.65 5.74
CA ARG A 334 23.47 -8.79 5.60
C ARG A 334 22.97 -10.14 6.09
N GLN A 335 23.77 -11.19 5.91
CA GLN A 335 23.40 -12.53 6.35
C GLN A 335 23.36 -12.60 7.88
N ALA A 336 24.31 -11.97 8.57
CA ALA A 336 24.30 -11.89 10.02
C ALA A 336 23.05 -11.18 10.57
N ILE A 337 22.53 -10.16 9.87
CA ILE A 337 21.26 -9.51 10.23
C ILE A 337 20.08 -10.47 10.07
N VAL A 338 20.02 -11.21 8.95
CA VAL A 338 18.96 -12.20 8.68
C VAL A 338 18.98 -13.32 9.73
N ASP A 339 20.15 -13.84 10.06
CA ASP A 339 20.28 -14.94 11.00
C ASP A 339 19.95 -14.52 12.44
N SER A 340 20.46 -13.36 12.86
CA SER A 340 20.31 -12.91 14.26
C SER A 340 18.93 -12.33 14.58
N LEU A 341 18.33 -11.54 13.68
CA LEU A 341 17.08 -10.83 13.95
C LEU A 341 15.86 -11.49 13.33
N TRP A 342 16.06 -12.30 12.30
CA TRP A 342 14.94 -12.90 11.55
C TRP A 342 14.88 -14.42 11.69
N ALA A 343 15.81 -15.05 12.38
CA ALA A 343 15.89 -16.50 12.54
C ALA A 343 15.75 -17.26 11.19
N GLY A 344 16.34 -16.74 10.13
CA GLY A 344 16.27 -17.29 8.78
C GLY A 344 14.88 -17.15 8.09
N ARG A 345 13.92 -16.41 8.68
CA ARG A 345 12.55 -16.25 8.14
C ARG A 345 12.44 -15.17 7.06
N THR A 346 13.56 -14.59 6.67
CA THR A 346 13.70 -13.71 5.51
C THR A 346 14.98 -14.05 4.76
N ARG A 347 15.30 -13.27 3.73
CA ARG A 347 16.50 -13.50 2.91
C ARG A 347 17.15 -12.18 2.47
N VAL A 348 18.40 -12.25 2.07
CA VAL A 348 19.07 -11.18 1.34
C VAL A 348 18.66 -11.28 -0.13
N PRO A 349 18.04 -10.24 -0.71
CA PRO A 349 17.61 -10.27 -2.12
C PRO A 349 18.77 -9.98 -3.06
N ALA A 350 18.58 -10.29 -4.34
CA ALA A 350 19.52 -9.98 -5.41
C ALA A 350 19.35 -8.52 -5.90
N GLY A 351 19.60 -7.53 -5.03
CA GLY A 351 19.42 -6.12 -5.34
C GLY A 351 17.95 -5.64 -5.23
N LEU A 352 17.67 -4.42 -5.71
CA LEU A 352 16.33 -3.84 -5.71
C LEU A 352 15.47 -4.40 -6.86
N GLN A 353 15.22 -5.68 -6.80
CA GLN A 353 14.41 -6.42 -7.78
C GLN A 353 13.68 -7.60 -7.11
N TRP A 354 12.70 -8.17 -7.83
CA TRP A 354 11.85 -9.26 -7.33
C TRP A 354 11.70 -10.37 -8.36
N ASP A 355 11.57 -11.61 -7.91
CA ASP A 355 11.44 -12.81 -8.76
C ASP A 355 10.26 -12.70 -9.76
N PHE A 356 9.18 -12.00 -9.38
CA PHE A 356 8.00 -11.79 -10.24
C PHE A 356 8.20 -10.78 -11.38
N TYR A 357 9.37 -10.15 -11.51
CA TYR A 357 9.69 -9.34 -12.69
C TYR A 357 9.88 -10.17 -13.95
N GLY A 358 9.98 -11.51 -13.83
CA GLY A 358 10.05 -12.42 -14.96
C GLY A 358 11.31 -12.19 -15.80
N ASP A 359 11.12 -11.86 -17.07
CA ASP A 359 12.22 -11.58 -18.02
C ASP A 359 12.91 -10.22 -17.80
N MET A 360 12.35 -9.35 -16.96
CA MET A 360 13.02 -8.14 -16.53
C MET A 360 13.97 -8.35 -15.34
N LEU A 361 13.96 -9.56 -14.73
CA LEU A 361 14.87 -9.88 -13.64
C LEU A 361 16.32 -10.01 -14.15
N VAL A 362 17.25 -9.28 -13.55
CA VAL A 362 18.69 -9.40 -13.81
C VAL A 362 19.23 -10.58 -12.98
N LYS A 363 19.24 -11.77 -13.57
CA LYS A 363 19.42 -13.06 -12.87
C LYS A 363 20.73 -13.20 -12.12
N ASP A 364 21.83 -12.67 -12.69
CA ASP A 364 23.17 -12.78 -12.10
C ASP A 364 23.54 -11.58 -11.21
N TRP A 365 22.57 -10.71 -10.91
CA TRP A 365 22.79 -9.59 -10.04
C TRP A 365 22.84 -10.01 -8.57
N THR A 366 23.76 -9.41 -7.84
CA THR A 366 23.89 -9.57 -6.38
C THR A 366 24.06 -8.21 -5.72
N VAL A 367 23.57 -8.05 -4.51
CA VAL A 367 23.93 -6.88 -3.68
C VAL A 367 25.46 -6.84 -3.51
N PRO A 368 26.06 -5.66 -3.33
CA PRO A 368 27.48 -5.55 -3.00
C PRO A 368 27.86 -6.44 -1.81
N GLU A 369 28.93 -7.17 -1.95
CA GLU A 369 29.43 -8.12 -0.94
C GLU A 369 29.83 -7.43 0.37
N TYR A 370 29.75 -8.16 1.47
CA TYR A 370 30.38 -7.79 2.73
C TYR A 370 31.90 -7.87 2.59
N ASN A 371 32.56 -6.73 2.64
CA ASN A 371 34.00 -6.61 2.51
C ASN A 371 34.52 -5.43 3.33
N PRO A 372 34.76 -5.63 4.64
CA PRO A 372 35.16 -4.55 5.54
C PRO A 372 36.54 -3.97 5.20
N ASP A 373 37.43 -4.75 4.57
CA ASP A 373 38.74 -4.24 4.14
C ASP A 373 38.60 -3.28 2.96
N LEU A 374 37.76 -3.62 1.98
CA LEU A 374 37.42 -2.69 0.91
C LEU A 374 36.73 -1.43 1.45
N ALA A 375 35.85 -1.57 2.44
CA ALA A 375 35.19 -0.41 3.07
C ALA A 375 36.23 0.54 3.69
N ARG A 376 37.23 0.02 4.45
CA ARG A 376 38.35 0.81 5.02
C ARG A 376 39.19 1.48 3.92
N GLN A 377 39.48 0.75 2.85
CA GLN A 377 40.23 1.29 1.71
C GLN A 377 39.48 2.46 1.07
N LEU A 378 38.18 2.31 0.79
CA LEU A 378 37.31 3.36 0.20
C LEU A 378 37.28 4.60 1.09
N LEU A 379 37.16 4.46 2.41
CA LEU A 379 37.19 5.60 3.35
C LEU A 379 38.54 6.32 3.34
N LYS A 380 39.65 5.58 3.23
CA LYS A 380 40.99 6.17 3.08
C LYS A 380 41.13 6.93 1.77
N GLU A 381 40.66 6.36 0.64
CA GLU A 381 40.65 7.01 -0.68
C GLU A 381 39.76 8.26 -0.68
N ALA A 382 38.60 8.20 0.00
CA ALA A 382 37.69 9.33 0.20
C ALA A 382 38.29 10.43 1.11
N ASN A 383 39.39 10.17 1.79
CA ASN A 383 39.97 11.03 2.81
C ASN A 383 38.99 11.37 3.95
N TYR A 384 38.12 10.41 4.31
CA TYR A 384 37.14 10.56 5.39
C TYR A 384 37.85 10.75 6.73
N LYS A 385 37.39 11.74 7.54
CA LYS A 385 38.07 12.16 8.78
C LYS A 385 37.39 11.69 10.05
N GLY A 386 36.32 10.91 9.95
CA GLY A 386 35.54 10.47 11.11
C GLY A 386 34.49 11.48 11.57
N ASP A 387 34.14 12.43 10.73
CA ASP A 387 33.06 13.36 11.04
C ASP A 387 31.72 12.62 11.25
N PRO A 388 30.88 13.06 12.20
CA PRO A 388 29.62 12.39 12.49
C PRO A 388 28.67 12.38 11.30
N ILE A 389 28.02 11.23 11.05
CA ILE A 389 27.02 11.03 10.02
C ILE A 389 25.70 10.61 10.70
N PRO A 390 24.68 11.47 10.75
CA PRO A 390 23.39 11.12 11.33
C PRO A 390 22.67 10.01 10.56
N TYR A 391 22.09 9.08 11.32
CA TYR A 391 21.22 8.02 10.79
C TYR A 391 19.82 8.18 11.38
N ARG A 392 18.89 8.68 10.57
CA ARG A 392 17.51 8.99 10.96
C ARG A 392 16.59 7.79 10.84
N LEU A 393 15.85 7.49 11.89
CA LEU A 393 14.84 6.45 11.91
C LEU A 393 13.70 6.80 12.87
N LEU A 394 12.53 6.16 12.65
CA LEU A 394 11.42 6.16 13.60
C LEU A 394 11.65 5.09 14.66
N ASN A 395 10.94 5.18 15.77
CA ASN A 395 10.95 4.14 16.78
C ASN A 395 9.99 3.01 16.39
N ASN A 396 10.53 1.82 16.12
CA ASN A 396 9.76 0.59 15.87
C ASN A 396 8.69 0.66 14.77
N TYR A 397 8.88 1.49 13.74
CA TYR A 397 7.98 1.52 12.59
C TYR A 397 8.03 0.21 11.77
N TYR A 398 9.21 -0.34 11.59
CA TYR A 398 9.41 -1.67 10.99
C TYR A 398 9.70 -2.71 12.07
N THR A 399 9.31 -3.95 11.82
CA THR A 399 9.75 -5.07 12.68
C THR A 399 11.28 -5.07 12.80
N ASN A 400 11.79 -5.20 14.01
CA ASN A 400 13.20 -5.18 14.35
C ASN A 400 13.96 -3.89 13.92
N GLN A 401 13.28 -2.75 13.82
CA GLN A 401 13.89 -1.49 13.33
C GLN A 401 15.08 -1.05 14.17
N THR A 402 14.86 -0.84 15.45
CA THR A 402 15.89 -0.36 16.37
C THR A 402 17.07 -1.34 16.51
N PRO A 403 16.84 -2.66 16.72
CA PRO A 403 17.92 -3.64 16.70
C PRO A 403 18.73 -3.66 15.39
N THR A 404 18.06 -3.59 14.24
CA THR A 404 18.75 -3.52 12.94
C THR A 404 19.64 -2.28 12.85
N ALA A 405 19.15 -1.12 13.29
CA ALA A 405 19.92 0.12 13.25
C ALA A 405 21.14 0.06 14.18
N GLN A 406 21.03 -0.53 15.35
CA GLN A 406 22.15 -0.72 16.30
C GLN A 406 23.24 -1.63 15.70
N ILE A 407 22.85 -2.76 15.10
CA ILE A 407 23.79 -3.67 14.43
C ILE A 407 24.49 -2.96 13.25
N LEU A 408 23.77 -2.19 12.45
CA LEU A 408 24.35 -1.43 11.34
C LEU A 408 25.38 -0.41 11.84
N VAL A 409 25.06 0.35 12.88
CA VAL A 409 25.97 1.34 13.46
C VAL A 409 27.24 0.67 13.98
N GLU A 410 27.14 -0.49 14.62
CA GLU A 410 28.29 -1.27 15.07
C GLU A 410 29.15 -1.75 13.89
N MET A 411 28.55 -2.32 12.84
CA MET A 411 29.26 -2.75 11.63
C MET A 411 29.98 -1.58 10.95
N TRP A 412 29.35 -0.42 10.85
CA TRP A 412 29.95 0.80 10.29
C TRP A 412 31.09 1.33 11.15
N ALA A 413 30.98 1.28 12.48
CA ALA A 413 32.03 1.68 13.39
C ALA A 413 33.29 0.80 13.25
N GLN A 414 33.13 -0.51 12.99
CA GLN A 414 34.24 -1.45 12.80
C GLN A 414 35.12 -1.10 11.60
N VAL A 415 34.59 -0.40 10.60
CA VAL A 415 35.38 0.06 9.43
C VAL A 415 35.84 1.52 9.55
N GLY A 416 35.46 2.23 10.63
CA GLY A 416 35.85 3.61 10.90
C GLY A 416 34.84 4.68 10.51
N LEU A 417 33.61 4.29 10.15
CA LEU A 417 32.50 5.23 9.95
C LEU A 417 31.93 5.67 11.31
N ASN A 418 31.74 6.97 11.51
CA ASN A 418 31.16 7.56 12.72
C ASN A 418 29.69 7.85 12.49
N VAL A 419 28.83 6.84 12.67
CA VAL A 419 27.39 6.96 12.44
C VAL A 419 26.63 7.08 13.75
N GLN A 420 25.71 8.03 13.85
CA GLN A 420 24.96 8.32 15.05
C GLN A 420 23.44 8.20 14.78
N ILE A 421 22.76 7.36 15.57
CA ILE A 421 21.30 7.21 15.47
C ILE A 421 20.62 8.50 15.92
N GLU A 422 19.74 9.01 15.08
CA GLU A 422 18.90 10.17 15.33
C GLU A 422 17.41 9.75 15.24
N MET A 423 16.80 9.51 16.41
CA MET A 423 15.40 9.12 16.49
C MET A 423 14.48 10.29 16.11
N LYS A 424 13.50 10.04 15.26
CA LYS A 424 12.50 11.01 14.82
C LYS A 424 11.10 10.50 15.17
N GLU A 425 10.16 11.44 15.34
CA GLU A 425 8.79 11.14 15.74
C GLU A 425 7.89 10.76 14.55
N ASN A 426 8.19 11.29 13.37
CA ASN A 426 7.37 11.11 12.17
C ASN A 426 8.18 11.21 10.87
N TRP A 427 7.57 10.80 9.77
CA TRP A 427 8.19 10.82 8.44
C TRP A 427 8.53 12.21 7.93
N GLN A 428 7.80 13.25 8.34
CA GLN A 428 8.13 14.63 7.96
C GLN A 428 9.51 15.02 8.52
N GLN A 429 9.77 14.71 9.79
CA GLN A 429 11.08 14.95 10.41
C GLN A 429 12.20 14.10 9.81
N ILE A 430 11.90 12.87 9.37
CA ILE A 430 12.88 12.02 8.65
C ILE A 430 13.33 12.69 7.35
N LEU A 431 12.37 13.22 6.57
CA LEU A 431 12.59 13.76 5.24
C LEU A 431 12.98 15.25 5.24
N GLU A 432 12.83 15.93 6.36
CA GLU A 432 13.13 17.35 6.48
C GLU A 432 14.57 17.68 6.03
N LYS A 433 14.67 18.60 5.05
CA LYS A 433 15.97 19.03 4.52
C LYS A 433 16.68 19.93 5.51
N THR A 434 17.64 19.37 6.22
CA THR A 434 18.53 20.09 7.14
C THR A 434 19.99 19.77 6.79
N PRO A 435 20.96 20.56 7.22
CA PRO A 435 22.38 20.26 6.99
C PRO A 435 22.83 18.91 7.57
N THR A 436 22.09 18.37 8.54
CA THR A 436 22.36 17.09 9.21
C THR A 436 21.57 15.92 8.60
N ARG A 437 20.75 16.11 7.55
CA ARG A 437 20.11 14.99 6.86
C ARG A 437 21.17 14.21 6.07
N ALA A 438 21.37 12.94 6.40
CA ALA A 438 22.44 12.13 5.84
C ALA A 438 21.99 10.73 5.45
N VAL A 439 21.86 9.82 6.40
CA VAL A 439 21.35 8.46 6.18
C VAL A 439 19.96 8.37 6.78
N ARG A 440 19.06 7.69 6.13
CA ARG A 440 17.76 7.35 6.70
C ARG A 440 17.38 5.91 6.46
N ASP A 441 16.62 5.40 7.38
CA ASP A 441 16.01 4.11 7.32
C ASP A 441 14.77 4.14 6.42
N TRP A 442 14.61 3.13 5.54
CA TRP A 442 13.55 3.11 4.55
C TRP A 442 13.19 1.69 4.11
N SER A 443 12.17 1.60 3.29
CA SER A 443 11.84 0.41 2.51
C SER A 443 11.37 0.79 1.11
N ASN A 444 11.44 -0.16 0.18
CA ASN A 444 10.91 -0.02 -1.17
C ASN A 444 10.07 -1.24 -1.52
N SER A 445 8.87 -1.00 -2.03
CA SER A 445 7.97 -2.05 -2.53
C SER A 445 7.90 -2.01 -4.04
N ALA A 446 7.67 -3.17 -4.66
CA ALA A 446 7.18 -3.22 -6.02
C ALA A 446 5.64 -3.28 -5.98
N SER A 447 5.00 -2.29 -6.57
CA SER A 447 3.54 -2.16 -6.56
C SER A 447 2.86 -2.92 -7.70
N PHE A 448 3.62 -3.29 -8.73
CA PHE A 448 3.21 -4.14 -9.86
C PHE A 448 4.46 -4.78 -10.48
N PRO A 449 4.34 -5.86 -11.29
CA PRO A 449 5.47 -6.67 -11.75
C PRO A 449 6.27 -6.00 -12.89
N ASP A 450 6.83 -4.82 -12.62
CA ASP A 450 7.75 -4.11 -13.50
C ASP A 450 8.70 -3.22 -12.69
N PRO A 451 9.99 -3.11 -13.04
CA PRO A 451 10.97 -2.27 -12.33
C PRO A 451 10.57 -0.80 -12.18
N VAL A 452 9.74 -0.27 -13.09
CA VAL A 452 9.19 1.10 -12.97
C VAL A 452 8.49 1.30 -11.63
N SER A 453 7.80 0.27 -11.11
CA SER A 453 7.05 0.35 -9.85
C SER A 453 7.93 0.51 -8.60
N SER A 454 9.22 0.27 -8.70
CA SER A 454 10.17 0.34 -7.58
C SER A 454 11.30 1.33 -7.83
N ILE A 455 12.27 0.98 -8.70
CA ILE A 455 13.49 1.78 -8.86
C ILE A 455 13.20 3.16 -9.48
N VAL A 456 12.30 3.25 -10.46
CA VAL A 456 11.92 4.54 -11.06
C VAL A 456 11.05 5.35 -10.09
N ALA A 457 10.06 4.71 -9.45
CA ALA A 457 9.18 5.38 -8.49
C ALA A 457 9.94 5.97 -7.29
N GLN A 458 11.11 5.42 -6.95
CA GLN A 458 11.94 5.88 -5.84
C GLN A 458 13.06 6.81 -6.29
N HIS A 459 13.77 6.50 -7.38
CA HIS A 459 15.04 7.11 -7.78
C HIS A 459 15.01 7.80 -9.15
N GLY A 460 13.91 7.69 -9.90
CA GLY A 460 13.72 8.38 -11.19
C GLY A 460 13.42 9.88 -11.05
N PRO A 461 13.19 10.60 -12.18
CA PRO A 461 13.03 12.07 -12.19
C PRO A 461 11.85 12.56 -11.32
N ASN A 462 10.77 11.78 -11.25
CA ASN A 462 9.61 12.06 -10.39
C ASN A 462 9.64 11.21 -9.11
N GLY A 463 10.74 10.48 -8.86
CA GLY A 463 10.90 9.59 -7.73
C GLY A 463 11.02 10.35 -6.41
N GLN A 464 10.64 9.68 -5.32
CA GLN A 464 10.59 10.30 -4.01
C GLN A 464 11.92 10.91 -3.58
N GLN A 465 13.04 10.22 -3.80
CA GLN A 465 14.37 10.66 -3.37
C GLN A 465 14.80 11.95 -4.09
N GLN A 466 14.43 12.11 -5.37
CA GLN A 466 14.66 13.36 -6.09
C GLN A 466 13.72 14.48 -5.62
N GLN A 467 12.45 14.17 -5.38
CA GLN A 467 11.47 15.16 -4.90
C GLN A 467 11.89 15.77 -3.55
N VAL A 468 12.44 14.97 -2.65
CA VAL A 468 12.96 15.49 -1.35
C VAL A 468 14.39 16.01 -1.44
N GLY A 469 15.02 15.99 -2.61
CA GLY A 469 16.34 16.55 -2.88
C GLY A 469 17.49 15.82 -2.20
N GLU A 470 17.43 14.49 -2.10
CA GLU A 470 18.51 13.68 -1.52
C GLU A 470 19.51 13.17 -2.55
N TRP A 471 19.02 12.78 -3.72
CA TRP A 471 19.87 12.15 -4.73
C TRP A 471 19.31 12.41 -6.13
N THR A 472 20.20 12.64 -7.09
CA THR A 472 19.88 12.72 -8.52
C THR A 472 21.06 12.25 -9.34
N ASN A 473 20.79 11.69 -10.51
CA ASN A 473 21.80 11.25 -11.48
C ASN A 473 21.22 11.40 -12.89
N ALA A 474 21.93 12.09 -13.79
CA ALA A 474 21.44 12.41 -15.12
C ALA A 474 21.23 11.17 -16.00
N GLU A 475 22.14 10.18 -15.92
CA GLU A 475 22.01 8.93 -16.67
C GLU A 475 20.79 8.15 -16.15
N MET A 476 20.60 8.07 -14.83
CA MET A 476 19.46 7.44 -14.21
C MET A 476 18.12 8.05 -14.68
N ASN A 477 18.07 9.37 -14.85
CA ASN A 477 16.87 10.05 -15.35
C ASN A 477 16.56 9.65 -16.79
N THR A 478 17.58 9.56 -17.64
CA THR A 478 17.42 9.11 -19.04
C THR A 478 16.96 7.66 -19.11
N LEU A 479 17.58 6.77 -18.33
CA LEU A 479 17.21 5.36 -18.26
C LEU A 479 15.79 5.16 -17.71
N SER A 480 15.38 5.97 -16.72
CA SER A 480 14.02 5.93 -16.16
C SER A 480 12.98 6.24 -17.24
N THR A 481 13.17 7.32 -17.99
CA THR A 481 12.27 7.69 -19.10
C THR A 481 12.24 6.60 -20.17
N PHE A 482 13.39 6.03 -20.52
CA PHE A 482 13.46 4.93 -21.47
C PHE A 482 12.71 3.69 -20.97
N LEU A 483 12.88 3.34 -19.68
CA LEU A 483 12.21 2.19 -19.07
C LEU A 483 10.69 2.35 -19.05
N GLU A 484 10.17 3.56 -18.87
CA GLU A 484 8.74 3.86 -18.89
C GLU A 484 8.12 3.83 -20.28
N THR A 485 8.88 4.27 -21.30
CA THR A 485 8.32 4.57 -22.63
C THR A 485 8.62 3.53 -23.71
N SER A 486 9.68 2.75 -23.56
CA SER A 486 10.12 1.78 -24.58
C SER A 486 9.33 0.49 -24.52
N THR A 487 8.90 -0.01 -25.68
CA THR A 487 8.30 -1.35 -25.84
C THR A 487 9.34 -2.46 -26.10
N ASP A 488 10.60 -2.08 -26.33
CA ASP A 488 11.71 -3.02 -26.56
C ASP A 488 12.13 -3.66 -25.24
N ARG A 489 11.61 -4.84 -24.97
CA ARG A 489 11.78 -5.55 -23.69
C ARG A 489 13.25 -5.86 -23.36
N ALA A 490 14.04 -6.24 -24.37
CA ALA A 490 15.46 -6.54 -24.17
C ALA A 490 16.26 -5.29 -23.76
N LYS A 491 16.04 -4.18 -24.48
CA LYS A 491 16.70 -2.92 -24.11
C LYS A 491 16.22 -2.35 -22.80
N ARG A 492 14.94 -2.59 -22.41
CA ARG A 492 14.45 -2.24 -21.07
C ARG A 492 15.17 -3.05 -19.99
N HIS A 493 15.42 -4.34 -20.20
CA HIS A 493 16.19 -5.19 -19.30
C HIS A 493 17.62 -4.64 -19.13
N ASP A 494 18.30 -4.31 -20.23
CA ASP A 494 19.67 -3.74 -20.19
C ASP A 494 19.69 -2.39 -19.46
N ALA A 495 18.69 -1.53 -19.71
CA ALA A 495 18.52 -0.27 -19.01
C ALA A 495 18.33 -0.48 -17.50
N PHE A 496 17.50 -1.44 -17.11
CA PHE A 496 17.29 -1.78 -15.70
C PHE A 496 18.56 -2.32 -15.04
N ALA A 497 19.31 -3.21 -15.71
CA ALA A 497 20.60 -3.68 -15.24
C ALA A 497 21.59 -2.52 -15.02
N ARG A 498 21.62 -1.55 -15.94
CA ARG A 498 22.44 -0.34 -15.80
C ARG A 498 22.00 0.55 -14.63
N MET A 499 20.68 0.68 -14.39
CA MET A 499 20.14 1.41 -13.25
C MET A 499 20.57 0.79 -11.91
N LEU A 500 20.54 -0.52 -11.79
CA LEU A 500 21.06 -1.23 -10.62
C LEU A 500 22.56 -0.96 -10.42
N GLN A 501 23.35 -0.99 -11.52
CA GLN A 501 24.78 -0.71 -11.48
C GLN A 501 25.07 0.69 -10.94
N ILE A 502 24.32 1.70 -11.38
CA ILE A 502 24.43 3.08 -10.89
C ILE A 502 24.05 3.15 -9.41
N CYS A 503 22.82 2.73 -9.07
CA CYS A 503 22.23 2.97 -7.76
C CYS A 503 22.81 2.12 -6.63
N GLU A 504 23.40 0.95 -6.93
CA GLU A 504 23.89 0.03 -5.90
C GLU A 504 25.43 -0.05 -5.85
N ARG A 505 26.16 0.32 -6.93
CA ARG A 505 27.61 0.14 -7.01
C ARG A 505 28.40 1.39 -7.32
N GLU A 506 28.00 2.22 -8.29
CA GLU A 506 28.81 3.36 -8.75
C GLU A 506 28.52 4.65 -7.97
N ASP A 507 27.23 5.03 -7.87
CA ASP A 507 26.74 6.24 -7.19
C ASP A 507 25.60 5.86 -6.23
N PRO A 508 25.87 5.08 -5.15
CA PRO A 508 24.81 4.49 -4.34
C PRO A 508 23.77 5.51 -3.88
N ALA A 509 22.53 5.28 -4.29
CA ALA A 509 21.34 6.01 -3.81
C ALA A 509 20.84 5.43 -2.49
N TYR A 510 21.07 4.14 -2.32
CA TYR A 510 20.63 3.33 -1.19
C TYR A 510 21.56 2.10 -1.03
N THR A 511 21.35 1.36 0.04
CA THR A 511 21.82 -0.04 0.14
C THR A 511 20.69 -0.94 0.61
N VAL A 512 20.52 -2.08 -0.06
CA VAL A 512 19.54 -3.10 0.30
C VAL A 512 20.07 -3.92 1.48
N LEU A 513 19.23 -4.15 2.49
CA LEU A 513 19.57 -4.96 3.67
C LEU A 513 19.04 -6.38 3.53
N HIS A 514 17.73 -6.53 3.55
CA HIS A 514 17.01 -7.80 3.43
C HIS A 514 15.62 -7.59 2.83
N GLN A 515 14.98 -8.64 2.40
CA GLN A 515 13.55 -8.63 2.06
C GLN A 515 12.73 -8.55 3.35
N ASN A 516 11.70 -7.71 3.42
CA ASN A 516 10.85 -7.64 4.59
C ASN A 516 9.95 -8.87 4.68
N ALA A 517 9.65 -9.28 5.91
CA ALA A 517 8.63 -10.27 6.21
C ALA A 517 7.65 -9.69 7.23
N VAL A 518 6.39 -10.07 7.12
CA VAL A 518 5.32 -9.66 8.04
C VAL A 518 4.66 -10.91 8.60
N PHE A 519 4.58 -11.00 9.91
CA PHE A 519 3.93 -12.09 10.61
C PHE A 519 2.74 -11.57 11.41
N THR A 520 1.62 -12.29 11.30
CA THR A 520 0.38 -12.01 12.03
C THR A 520 0.02 -13.23 12.86
N ALA A 521 -0.02 -13.05 14.16
CA ALA A 521 -0.53 -14.06 15.08
C ALA A 521 -2.06 -13.99 15.14
N LYS A 522 -2.72 -15.14 15.19
CA LYS A 522 -4.17 -15.22 15.24
C LYS A 522 -4.69 -16.42 16.04
N SER A 523 -5.90 -16.30 16.55
CA SER A 523 -6.65 -17.46 17.02
C SER A 523 -6.92 -18.42 15.84
N LYS A 524 -6.75 -19.72 16.05
CA LYS A 524 -7.09 -20.76 15.06
C LYS A 524 -8.58 -20.83 14.72
N SER A 525 -9.44 -20.22 15.56
CA SER A 525 -10.88 -20.08 15.25
C SER A 525 -11.17 -19.10 14.11
N ILE A 526 -10.18 -18.30 13.70
CA ILE A 526 -10.29 -17.32 12.63
C ILE A 526 -9.69 -17.90 11.35
N ASN A 527 -10.51 -18.09 10.32
CA ASN A 527 -10.11 -18.72 9.05
C ASN A 527 -9.48 -17.76 8.04
N TRP A 528 -8.89 -16.65 8.51
CA TRP A 528 -8.18 -15.70 7.65
C TRP A 528 -6.80 -16.23 7.24
N LYS A 529 -6.38 -15.92 6.00
CA LYS A 529 -5.07 -16.27 5.44
C LYS A 529 -4.26 -15.02 5.13
N ALA A 530 -2.97 -15.03 5.49
CA ALA A 530 -2.04 -13.95 5.16
C ALA A 530 -1.63 -14.00 3.68
N ALA A 531 -1.56 -12.83 3.04
CA ALA A 531 -1.03 -12.67 1.69
C ALA A 531 0.48 -12.33 1.72
N SER A 532 1.16 -12.44 0.57
CA SER A 532 2.55 -12.02 0.38
C SER A 532 2.68 -10.49 0.22
N ALA A 533 1.83 -9.73 0.90
CA ALA A 533 1.75 -8.28 0.88
C ALA A 533 1.43 -7.72 2.26
N PHE A 534 1.49 -6.39 2.41
CA PHE A 534 1.06 -5.76 3.66
C PHE A 534 -0.44 -5.88 3.92
N ALA A 535 -1.26 -5.87 2.85
CA ALA A 535 -2.71 -5.82 2.96
C ALA A 535 -3.30 -7.03 3.70
N MET A 536 -4.16 -6.76 4.68
CA MET A 536 -5.00 -7.77 5.32
C MET A 536 -6.31 -7.86 4.54
N ASP A 537 -6.41 -8.82 3.65
CA ASP A 537 -7.58 -9.02 2.81
C ASP A 537 -8.64 -9.86 3.54
N PHE A 538 -9.80 -9.28 3.80
CA PHE A 538 -10.93 -9.93 4.47
C PHE A 538 -12.10 -10.24 3.52
N ARG A 539 -11.83 -10.32 2.22
CA ARG A 539 -12.81 -10.81 1.23
C ARG A 539 -13.06 -12.31 1.42
N GLN A 540 -14.21 -12.78 0.89
CA GLN A 540 -14.63 -14.17 1.02
C GLN A 540 -13.55 -15.18 0.58
N GLY A 541 -12.80 -14.92 -0.49
CA GLY A 541 -11.75 -15.79 -1.01
C GLY A 541 -10.58 -16.02 -0.04
N ASN A 542 -10.34 -15.12 0.91
CA ASN A 542 -9.28 -15.23 1.92
C ASN A 542 -9.77 -15.80 3.26
N TRP A 543 -11.04 -16.20 3.33
CA TRP A 543 -11.70 -16.67 4.54
C TRP A 543 -12.13 -18.12 4.37
N SER A 544 -11.24 -19.05 4.09
CA SER A 544 -11.62 -20.47 3.85
C SER A 544 -10.71 -21.46 4.55
#